data_4cbd49107f456851b34fd72c7fddca6e
#
_entry.id   4cbd49107f456851b34fd72c7fddca6e
#
_cell.length_a   1.000
_cell.length_b   1.000
_cell.length_c   1.000
_cell.angle_alpha   90.00
_cell.angle_beta   90.00
_cell.angle_gamma   90.00
#
_symmetry.space_group_name_H-M   'P 1'
#
loop_
_entity.id
_entity.type
_entity.pdbx_description
1 polymer ?
#
loop_
_entity_poly.entity_id
_entity_poly.type
_entity_poly.pdbx_seq_one_letter_code
_entity_poly.pdbx_strand_id
1 'polypeptide(L)'
;MIQVVLGKRGSGKSKRLIDLANEALKTEHGLVVFVDDDKNNMYDLRHEVRLVDASEFALGEYRSASWFYGLLGGMLAINFDISLVFVDAFMKLVNCTDPKLLEPLFNQMESLSRDHNVNFVLGVSGDPELLPEFITRYAV
;
A
#
# COMPACT_ATOMS: atom_id res chain seq x y z
N MET A 1 -8.86 7.29 -4.42
CA MET A 1 -8.45 7.99 -3.19
C MET A 1 -7.28 7.28 -2.54
N ILE A 2 -6.33 8.03 -2.03
CA ILE A 2 -5.21 7.51 -1.24
C ILE A 2 -5.45 7.87 0.23
N GLN A 3 -5.20 6.93 1.12
CA GLN A 3 -5.14 7.17 2.56
C GLN A 3 -3.81 6.65 3.09
N VAL A 4 -3.27 7.29 4.10
CA VAL A 4 -1.98 6.93 4.69
C VAL A 4 -2.16 6.71 6.20
N VAL A 5 -1.72 5.54 6.67
CA VAL A 5 -1.63 5.23 8.10
C VAL A 5 -0.19 5.52 8.52
N LEU A 6 0.00 6.58 9.28
CA LEU A 6 1.31 7.00 9.75
C LEU A 6 1.62 6.41 11.12
N GLY A 7 2.90 6.19 11.35
CA GLY A 7 3.39 5.79 12.65
C GLY A 7 4.87 5.48 12.61
N LYS A 8 5.51 5.54 13.77
CA LYS A 8 6.89 5.10 13.91
C LYS A 8 6.93 3.59 13.79
N ARG A 9 8.11 3.05 13.44
CA ARG A 9 8.32 1.61 13.41
C ARG A 9 7.94 0.99 14.76
N GLY A 10 7.16 -0.09 14.72
CA GLY A 10 6.68 -0.76 15.93
C GLY A 10 5.48 -0.10 16.61
N SER A 11 4.82 0.86 15.97
CA SER A 11 3.66 1.58 16.54
C SER A 11 2.31 0.89 16.33
N GLY A 12 2.29 -0.32 15.74
CA GLY A 12 1.04 -1.05 15.50
C GLY A 12 0.38 -0.75 14.15
N LYS A 13 1.11 -0.19 13.20
CA LYS A 13 0.56 0.10 11.85
C LYS A 13 0.07 -1.16 11.14
N SER A 14 0.85 -2.24 11.18
CA SER A 14 0.49 -3.50 10.52
C SER A 14 -0.83 -4.04 11.06
N LYS A 15 -1.00 -4.05 12.39
CA LYS A 15 -2.24 -4.49 13.00
C LYS A 15 -3.41 -3.62 12.56
N ARG A 16 -3.22 -2.32 12.51
CA ARG A 16 -4.27 -1.39 12.07
C ARG A 16 -4.66 -1.63 10.61
N LEU A 17 -3.68 -1.84 9.74
CA LEU A 17 -3.94 -2.13 8.33
C LEU A 17 -4.69 -3.45 8.16
N ILE A 18 -4.30 -4.49 8.90
CA ILE A 18 -4.97 -5.79 8.89
C ILE A 18 -6.43 -5.65 9.33
N ASP A 19 -6.66 -4.95 10.44
CA ASP A 19 -8.01 -4.74 10.95
C ASP A 19 -8.86 -3.97 9.94
N LEU A 20 -8.30 -2.94 9.30
CA LEU A 20 -9.00 -2.18 8.26
C LEU A 20 -9.31 -3.04 7.04
N ALA A 21 -8.38 -3.90 6.63
CA ALA A 21 -8.59 -4.77 5.47
C ALA A 21 -9.70 -5.79 5.74
N ASN A 22 -9.69 -6.41 6.92
CA ASN A 22 -10.72 -7.37 7.30
C ASN A 22 -12.09 -6.69 7.41
N GLU A 23 -12.13 -5.49 7.97
CA GLU A 23 -13.37 -4.72 8.10
C GLU A 23 -13.92 -4.28 6.74
N ALA A 24 -13.02 -3.94 5.80
CA ALA A 24 -13.40 -3.49 4.47
C ALA A 24 -14.19 -4.55 3.68
N LEU A 25 -14.02 -5.83 4.00
CA LEU A 25 -14.76 -6.91 3.34
C LEU A 25 -16.27 -6.77 3.50
N LYS A 26 -16.74 -6.06 4.54
CA LYS A 26 -18.16 -5.86 4.80
C LYS A 26 -18.81 -4.86 3.84
N THR A 27 -18.04 -3.93 3.32
CA THR A 27 -18.56 -2.80 2.54
C THR A 27 -18.00 -2.69 1.15
N GLU A 28 -16.87 -3.34 0.87
CA GLU A 28 -16.22 -3.22 -0.42
C GLU A 28 -16.92 -4.08 -1.47
N HIS A 29 -17.11 -3.51 -2.67
CA HIS A 29 -17.79 -4.22 -3.76
C HIS A 29 -16.87 -5.12 -4.55
N GLY A 30 -15.59 -4.82 -4.56
CA GLY A 30 -14.60 -5.54 -5.33
C GLY A 30 -13.63 -6.32 -4.46
N LEU A 31 -12.56 -6.77 -5.08
CA LEU A 31 -11.51 -7.53 -4.43
C LEU A 31 -10.66 -6.61 -3.57
N VAL A 32 -10.38 -7.05 -2.34
CA VAL A 32 -9.46 -6.38 -1.43
C VAL A 32 -8.11 -7.09 -1.50
N VAL A 33 -7.06 -6.34 -1.79
CA VAL A 33 -5.69 -6.85 -1.89
C VAL A 33 -4.85 -6.25 -0.77
N PHE A 34 -3.97 -7.05 -0.19
CA PHE A 34 -3.03 -6.63 0.84
C PHE A 34 -1.62 -6.97 0.37
N VAL A 35 -0.82 -5.95 0.07
CA VAL A 35 0.57 -6.10 -0.37
C VAL A 35 1.48 -5.94 0.84
N ASP A 36 2.36 -6.92 1.05
CA ASP A 36 3.28 -6.92 2.18
C ASP A 36 4.67 -7.35 1.72
N ASP A 37 5.66 -7.11 2.56
CA ASP A 37 7.04 -7.48 2.33
C ASP A 37 7.30 -8.98 2.57
N ASP A 38 6.42 -9.66 3.30
CA ASP A 38 6.51 -11.07 3.65
C ASP A 38 5.13 -11.68 3.89
N LYS A 39 5.07 -12.91 4.42
CA LYS A 39 3.83 -13.63 4.70
C LYS A 39 3.46 -13.65 6.18
N ASN A 40 4.15 -12.87 7.02
CA ASN A 40 3.98 -12.96 8.47
C ASN A 40 2.56 -12.65 8.94
N ASN A 41 1.84 -11.82 8.22
CA ASN A 41 0.49 -11.41 8.59
C ASN A 41 -0.62 -12.24 7.94
N MET A 42 -0.28 -13.29 7.18
CA MET A 42 -1.28 -14.03 6.40
C MET A 42 -2.37 -14.68 7.25
N TYR A 43 -2.03 -15.13 8.47
CA TYR A 43 -2.99 -15.79 9.34
C TYR A 43 -3.95 -14.82 10.05
N ASP A 44 -3.60 -13.55 10.11
CA ASP A 44 -4.42 -12.51 10.70
C ASP A 44 -5.39 -11.88 9.70
N LEU A 45 -5.14 -12.09 8.41
CA LEU A 45 -6.03 -11.65 7.34
C LEU A 45 -7.09 -12.72 7.08
N ARG A 46 -8.32 -12.27 6.85
CA ARG A 46 -9.36 -13.19 6.38
C ARG A 46 -8.98 -13.70 4.99
N HIS A 47 -9.35 -14.94 4.68
CA HIS A 47 -8.92 -15.57 3.43
C HIS A 47 -9.48 -14.90 2.17
N GLU A 48 -10.54 -14.10 2.29
CA GLU A 48 -11.11 -13.35 1.17
C GLU A 48 -10.22 -12.17 0.77
N VAL A 49 -9.32 -11.70 1.64
CA VAL A 49 -8.32 -10.70 1.31
C VAL A 49 -7.17 -11.39 0.57
N ARG A 50 -6.82 -10.91 -0.62
CA ARG A 50 -5.71 -11.47 -1.39
C ARG A 50 -4.39 -10.90 -0.90
N LEU A 51 -3.57 -11.75 -0.34
CA LEU A 51 -2.22 -11.36 0.09
C LEU A 51 -1.25 -11.47 -1.08
N VAL A 52 -0.50 -10.40 -1.31
CA VAL A 52 0.63 -10.39 -2.25
C VAL A 52 1.90 -10.24 -1.42
N ASP A 53 2.72 -11.28 -1.40
CA ASP A 53 4.05 -11.23 -0.79
C ASP A 53 5.03 -10.69 -1.82
N ALA A 54 5.41 -9.42 -1.65
CA ALA A 54 6.29 -8.75 -2.60
C ALA A 54 7.68 -9.37 -2.68
N SER A 55 8.12 -10.09 -1.64
CA SER A 55 9.44 -10.74 -1.64
C SER A 55 9.55 -11.85 -2.67
N GLU A 56 8.43 -12.37 -3.15
CA GLU A 56 8.42 -13.38 -4.22
C GLU A 56 8.72 -12.76 -5.59
N PHE A 57 8.56 -11.45 -5.75
CA PHE A 57 8.65 -10.78 -7.03
C PHE A 57 9.85 -9.86 -7.17
N ALA A 58 10.35 -9.30 -6.07
CA ALA A 58 11.58 -8.51 -6.05
C ALA A 58 12.15 -8.41 -4.65
N LEU A 59 13.46 -8.55 -4.53
CA LEU A 59 14.20 -8.26 -3.31
C LEU A 59 14.74 -6.82 -3.37
N GLY A 60 15.29 -6.34 -2.26
CA GLY A 60 15.59 -4.93 -2.03
C GLY A 60 16.26 -4.18 -3.18
N GLU A 61 17.31 -4.77 -3.79
CA GLU A 61 18.07 -4.09 -4.84
C GLU A 61 17.26 -3.88 -6.13
N TYR A 62 16.23 -4.69 -6.37
CA TYR A 62 15.35 -4.56 -7.53
C TYR A 62 14.11 -3.73 -7.25
N ARG A 63 13.90 -3.34 -6.00
CA ARG A 63 12.76 -2.53 -5.61
C ARG A 63 13.03 -1.06 -5.84
N SER A 64 12.03 -0.36 -6.32
CA SER A 64 12.06 1.09 -6.54
C SER A 64 10.63 1.60 -6.61
N ALA A 65 10.46 2.91 -6.68
CA ALA A 65 9.15 3.50 -6.93
C ALA A 65 8.60 3.03 -8.28
N SER A 66 9.43 2.93 -9.30
CA SER A 66 9.02 2.44 -10.62
C SER A 66 8.60 0.98 -10.59
N TRP A 67 9.36 0.13 -9.88
CA TRP A 67 8.98 -1.28 -9.71
C TRP A 67 7.62 -1.40 -9.01
N PHE A 68 7.44 -0.62 -7.93
CA PHE A 68 6.19 -0.66 -7.16
C PHE A 68 5.01 -0.21 -8.02
N TYR A 69 5.18 0.86 -8.78
CA TYR A 69 4.15 1.33 -9.72
C TYR A 69 3.81 0.25 -10.75
N GLY A 70 4.83 -0.43 -11.29
CA GLY A 70 4.65 -1.53 -12.21
C GLY A 70 3.89 -2.70 -11.61
N LEU A 71 4.16 -3.04 -10.34
CA LEU A 71 3.41 -4.07 -9.63
C LEU A 71 1.93 -3.70 -9.53
N LEU A 72 1.62 -2.48 -9.12
CA LEU A 72 0.23 -2.01 -9.05
C LEU A 72 -0.44 -2.03 -10.42
N GLY A 73 0.25 -1.50 -11.43
CA GLY A 73 -0.27 -1.47 -12.79
C GLY A 73 -0.55 -2.86 -13.34
N GLY A 74 0.37 -3.80 -13.10
CA GLY A 74 0.19 -5.19 -13.52
C GLY A 74 -1.01 -5.86 -12.87
N MET A 75 -1.20 -5.64 -11.57
CA MET A 75 -2.36 -6.17 -10.84
C MET A 75 -3.66 -5.63 -11.43
N LEU A 76 -3.74 -4.32 -11.65
CA LEU A 76 -4.95 -3.69 -12.17
C LEU A 76 -5.21 -4.01 -13.65
N ALA A 77 -4.15 -4.29 -14.41
CA ALA A 77 -4.28 -4.61 -15.82
C ALA A 77 -4.97 -5.95 -16.06
N ILE A 78 -4.80 -6.91 -15.15
CA ILE A 78 -5.35 -8.26 -15.32
C ILE A 78 -6.58 -8.54 -14.46
N ASN A 79 -6.89 -7.67 -13.49
CA ASN A 79 -8.04 -7.87 -12.63
C ASN A 79 -8.77 -6.54 -12.37
N PHE A 80 -9.87 -6.35 -13.09
CA PHE A 80 -10.68 -5.14 -13.00
C PHE A 80 -11.56 -5.11 -11.74
N ASP A 81 -11.64 -6.22 -11.00
CA ASP A 81 -12.47 -6.29 -9.79
C ASP A 81 -11.74 -5.76 -8.55
N ILE A 82 -10.45 -5.48 -8.63
CA ILE A 82 -9.72 -4.90 -7.51
C ILE A 82 -10.26 -3.49 -7.24
N SER A 83 -10.75 -3.26 -6.02
CA SER A 83 -11.31 -1.96 -5.63
C SER A 83 -10.57 -1.31 -4.47
N LEU A 84 -9.79 -2.08 -3.71
CA LEU A 84 -9.08 -1.57 -2.55
C LEU A 84 -7.76 -2.32 -2.38
N VAL A 85 -6.67 -1.57 -2.25
CA VAL A 85 -5.32 -2.12 -2.08
C VAL A 85 -4.70 -1.53 -0.82
N PHE A 86 -4.40 -2.39 0.14
CA PHE A 86 -3.61 -2.06 1.32
C PHE A 86 -2.15 -2.36 1.03
N VAL A 87 -1.26 -1.51 1.51
CA VAL A 87 0.18 -1.70 1.34
C VAL A 87 0.87 -1.53 2.68
N ASP A 88 1.36 -2.62 3.25
CA ASP A 88 2.19 -2.56 4.45
C ASP A 88 3.66 -2.46 4.04
N ALA A 89 4.48 -1.86 4.90
CA ALA A 89 5.90 -1.65 4.65
C ALA A 89 6.18 -0.88 3.35
N PHE A 90 5.36 0.12 3.07
CA PHE A 90 5.45 0.91 1.82
C PHE A 90 6.85 1.43 1.55
N MET A 91 7.52 2.01 2.56
CA MET A 91 8.85 2.59 2.37
C MET A 91 9.90 1.54 1.99
N LYS A 92 9.75 0.29 2.48
CA LYS A 92 10.62 -0.82 2.08
C LYS A 92 10.33 -1.26 0.64
N LEU A 93 9.07 -1.28 0.27
CA LEU A 93 8.67 -1.74 -1.06
C LEU A 93 9.13 -0.80 -2.16
N VAL A 94 9.17 0.49 -1.88
CA VAL A 94 9.69 1.48 -2.84
C VAL A 94 11.19 1.70 -2.69
N ASN A 95 11.81 1.07 -1.69
CA ASN A 95 13.25 1.15 -1.43
C ASN A 95 13.74 2.59 -1.46
N CYS A 96 13.06 3.48 -0.75
CA CYS A 96 13.33 4.90 -0.77
C CYS A 96 13.78 5.39 0.59
N THR A 97 14.90 6.10 0.65
CA THR A 97 15.43 6.70 1.88
C THR A 97 15.05 8.17 2.02
N ASP A 98 14.76 8.85 0.90
CA ASP A 98 14.34 10.25 0.92
C ASP A 98 12.87 10.34 0.46
N PRO A 99 11.93 10.54 1.40
CA PRO A 99 10.50 10.59 1.05
C PRO A 99 10.14 11.69 0.05
N LYS A 100 10.95 12.74 -0.06
CA LYS A 100 10.69 13.84 -1.00
C LYS A 100 10.69 13.36 -2.45
N LEU A 101 11.39 12.27 -2.75
CA LEU A 101 11.49 11.72 -4.10
C LEU A 101 10.23 10.95 -4.52
N LEU A 102 9.28 10.75 -3.62
CA LEU A 102 8.09 9.95 -3.88
C LEU A 102 6.92 10.75 -4.44
N GLU A 103 7.04 12.06 -4.59
CA GLU A 103 5.93 12.86 -5.11
C GLU A 103 5.42 12.38 -6.47
N PRO A 104 6.28 12.08 -7.46
CA PRO A 104 5.80 11.56 -8.74
C PRO A 104 5.02 10.25 -8.59
N LEU A 105 5.44 9.35 -7.68
CA LEU A 105 4.73 8.11 -7.43
C LEU A 105 3.33 8.37 -6.87
N PHE A 106 3.20 9.29 -5.90
CA PHE A 106 1.90 9.63 -5.34
C PHE A 106 0.97 10.22 -6.40
N ASN A 107 1.50 11.07 -7.29
CA ASN A 107 0.73 11.62 -8.41
C ASN A 107 0.26 10.51 -9.35
N GLN A 108 1.13 9.54 -9.64
CA GLN A 108 0.79 8.40 -10.49
C GLN A 108 -0.28 7.52 -9.82
N MET A 109 -0.16 7.30 -8.50
CA MET A 109 -1.15 6.52 -7.75
C MET A 109 -2.52 7.22 -7.73
N GLU A 110 -2.54 8.54 -7.61
CA GLU A 110 -3.79 9.30 -7.72
C GLU A 110 -4.46 9.07 -9.08
N SER A 111 -3.67 9.07 -10.15
CA SER A 111 -4.20 8.80 -11.49
C SER A 111 -4.73 7.38 -11.60
N LEU A 112 -4.00 6.38 -11.08
CA LEU A 112 -4.49 5.00 -11.05
C LEU A 112 -5.80 4.88 -10.28
N SER A 113 -5.88 5.52 -9.13
CA SER A 113 -7.08 5.50 -8.28
C SER A 113 -8.29 6.03 -9.03
N ARG A 114 -8.13 7.16 -9.68
CA ARG A 114 -9.20 7.81 -10.44
C ARG A 114 -9.60 7.00 -11.68
N ASP A 115 -8.60 6.57 -12.45
CA ASP A 115 -8.85 5.96 -13.77
C ASP A 115 -9.36 4.52 -13.66
N HIS A 116 -9.02 3.82 -12.57
CA HIS A 116 -9.38 2.42 -12.35
C HIS A 116 -10.38 2.21 -11.21
N ASN A 117 -10.83 3.28 -10.60
CA ASN A 117 -11.78 3.24 -9.47
C ASN A 117 -11.28 2.32 -8.35
N VAL A 118 -10.03 2.50 -7.96
CA VAL A 118 -9.36 1.73 -6.90
C VAL A 118 -8.86 2.69 -5.82
N ASN A 119 -9.03 2.31 -4.55
CA ASN A 119 -8.50 3.08 -3.43
C ASN A 119 -7.27 2.41 -2.86
N PHE A 120 -6.35 3.21 -2.33
CA PHE A 120 -5.10 2.74 -1.73
C PHE A 120 -5.02 3.17 -0.28
N VAL A 121 -4.57 2.26 0.58
CA VAL A 121 -4.27 2.55 1.99
C VAL A 121 -2.84 2.12 2.25
N LEU A 122 -1.97 3.08 2.54
CA LEU A 122 -0.54 2.85 2.69
C LEU A 122 -0.11 2.97 4.14
N GLY A 123 0.63 1.98 4.63
CA GLY A 123 1.31 2.08 5.92
C GLY A 123 2.67 2.72 5.73
N VAL A 124 2.87 3.92 6.23
CA VAL A 124 4.10 4.69 6.05
C VAL A 124 4.76 4.91 7.40
N SER A 125 6.01 4.43 7.52
CA SER A 125 6.82 4.66 8.70
C SER A 125 7.54 6.00 8.60
N GLY A 126 7.47 6.79 9.66
CA GLY A 126 8.18 8.05 9.73
C GLY A 126 7.56 8.99 10.76
N ASP A 127 8.31 10.05 11.06
CA ASP A 127 7.82 11.11 11.90
C ASP A 127 6.93 12.04 11.07
N PRO A 128 5.66 12.22 11.44
CA PRO A 128 4.75 13.09 10.67
C PRO A 128 5.28 14.52 10.50
N GLU A 129 6.08 15.00 11.44
CA GLU A 129 6.66 16.36 11.37
C GLU A 129 7.76 16.46 10.32
N LEU A 130 8.39 15.33 9.95
CA LEU A 130 9.50 15.27 9.01
C LEU A 130 9.10 14.81 7.62
N LEU A 131 7.90 14.23 7.48
CA LEU A 131 7.42 13.75 6.19
C LEU A 131 6.89 14.90 5.33
N PRO A 132 7.06 14.81 4.00
CA PRO A 132 6.51 15.82 3.09
C PRO A 132 4.99 15.97 3.19
N GLU A 133 4.49 17.16 2.95
CA GLU A 133 3.06 17.45 3.01
C GLU A 133 2.26 16.62 2.00
N PHE A 134 2.83 16.29 0.83
CA PHE A 134 2.13 15.46 -0.15
C PHE A 134 1.87 14.03 0.35
N ILE A 135 2.54 13.59 1.44
CA ILE A 135 2.25 12.33 2.11
C ILE A 135 1.29 12.56 3.28
N THR A 136 1.61 13.54 4.15
CA THR A 136 0.84 13.75 5.38
C THR A 136 -0.58 14.24 5.11
N ARG A 137 -0.83 14.87 3.96
CA ARG A 137 -2.19 15.31 3.62
C ARG A 137 -3.18 14.15 3.50
N TYR A 138 -2.69 12.93 3.27
CA TYR A 138 -3.53 11.74 3.15
C TYR A 138 -3.68 10.97 4.46
N ALA A 139 -3.06 11.45 5.53
CA ALA A 139 -3.06 10.75 6.82
C ALA A 139 -4.46 10.64 7.41
N VAL A 140 -4.76 9.47 7.93
CA VAL A 140 -6.03 9.16 8.59
C VAL A 140 -5.81 8.69 10.02
#